data_2945cb9067aa458318aa46569ac823da
#
_entry.id   2945cb9067aa458318aa46569ac823da
#
_cell.length_a   1.000
_cell.length_b   1.000
_cell.length_c   1.000
_cell.angle_alpha   90.00
_cell.angle_beta   90.00
_cell.angle_gamma   90.00
#
_symmetry.space_group_name_H-M   'P 1'
#
loop_
_entity.id
_entity.type
_entity.pdbx_description
1 polymer ?
#
loop_
_entity_poly.entity_id
_entity_poly.type
_entity_poly.pdbx_seq_one_letter_code
_entity_poly.pdbx_strand_id
1 'polypeptide(L)'
;MTIDKGLGYLIIIICVCWAYTQGGIFGSLGVGAVGFVVYDFITQKKVWLPIGELALLLGGLQWVISPFFSYMTDNNVYSMSQPCNEYMMYTVPMYIAFMIGYYVFRPSLQLSRIDLIKCCSTAERLSTILICIGLLFIFLPVSVSALLFIKTLASYLFFIGFIIRMYVKPEKSTMYLLLGLGIQLLNSIRAGMFHELLIWGIFMIMTWFNEVPLKKRILIFIMSFVGIFLLQTVKASYRQAIWYNDYSGSKVEFFFSLLVNNAININEVRSEKEETTIARYNQGWIISRIYNNIPQNHDFLGGRTYVDAFNSAILPRFLFPN
;
A
#
# COMPACT_ATOMS: atom_id res chain seq x y z
N MET A 1 13.36 25.07 -0.15
CA MET A 1 12.04 25.70 -0.05
C MET A 1 11.20 24.77 0.81
N THR A 2 11.05 25.10 2.07
CA THR A 2 10.06 24.47 2.94
C THR A 2 8.69 24.81 2.36
N ILE A 3 7.82 23.82 2.17
CA ILE A 3 6.38 24.13 2.11
C ILE A 3 6.18 24.94 3.36
N ASP A 4 5.64 26.15 3.19
CA ASP A 4 5.30 26.96 4.32
C ASP A 4 4.43 26.06 5.22
N LYS A 5 4.92 25.79 6.42
CA LYS A 5 4.19 24.91 7.34
C LYS A 5 2.74 25.39 7.48
N GLY A 6 2.55 26.72 7.37
CA GLY A 6 1.25 27.34 7.36
C GLY A 6 0.35 26.86 6.22
N LEU A 7 0.86 26.72 5.00
CA LEU A 7 0.07 26.25 3.86
C LEU A 7 -0.40 24.80 4.04
N GLY A 8 0.47 23.93 4.54
CA GLY A 8 0.11 22.53 4.81
C GLY A 8 -1.00 22.40 5.85
N TYR A 9 -0.88 23.13 6.96
CA TYR A 9 -1.92 23.18 7.99
C TYR A 9 -3.22 23.82 7.49
N LEU A 10 -3.13 24.87 6.67
CA LEU A 10 -4.30 25.51 6.07
C LEU A 10 -5.10 24.50 5.21
N ILE A 11 -4.43 23.72 4.38
CA ILE A 11 -5.08 22.68 3.57
C ILE A 11 -5.78 21.66 4.46
N ILE A 12 -5.14 21.19 5.52
CA ILE A 12 -5.74 20.24 6.47
C ILE A 12 -6.98 20.87 7.12
N ILE A 13 -6.92 22.12 7.55
CA ILE A 13 -8.05 22.83 8.17
C ILE A 13 -9.23 22.94 7.19
N ILE A 14 -8.97 23.29 5.93
CA ILE A 14 -10.03 23.35 4.90
C ILE A 14 -10.70 21.99 4.72
N CYS A 15 -9.90 20.90 4.62
CA CYS A 15 -10.43 19.53 4.52
C CYS A 15 -11.24 19.13 5.75
N VAL A 16 -10.81 19.50 6.94
CA VAL A 16 -11.51 19.25 8.22
C VAL A 16 -12.84 20.00 8.28
N CYS A 17 -12.85 21.28 7.90
CA CYS A 17 -14.08 22.07 7.84
C CYS A 17 -15.09 21.50 6.85
N TRP A 18 -14.62 21.12 5.67
CA TRP A 18 -15.45 20.46 4.66
C TRP A 18 -16.00 19.12 5.18
N ALA A 19 -15.16 18.28 5.77
CA ALA A 19 -15.55 16.99 6.32
C ALA A 19 -16.58 17.13 7.46
N TYR A 20 -16.51 18.21 8.24
CA TYR A 20 -17.50 18.51 9.28
C TYR A 20 -18.91 18.71 8.70
N THR A 21 -19.02 19.40 7.56
CA THR A 21 -20.33 19.63 6.91
C THR A 21 -20.97 18.34 6.38
N GLN A 22 -20.17 17.31 6.08
CA GLN A 22 -20.62 16.06 5.49
C GLN A 22 -20.77 14.91 6.50
N GLY A 23 -19.87 14.78 7.45
CA GLY A 23 -19.78 13.63 8.36
C GLY A 23 -19.70 13.99 9.85
N GLY A 24 -19.97 15.25 10.21
CA GLY A 24 -19.97 15.71 11.60
C GLY A 24 -18.57 15.67 12.26
N ILE A 25 -18.55 15.64 13.59
CA ILE A 25 -17.33 15.74 14.40
C ILE A 25 -16.37 14.57 14.11
N PHE A 26 -16.84 13.34 14.07
CA PHE A 26 -15.97 12.18 13.87
C PHE A 26 -15.42 12.13 12.45
N GLY A 27 -16.21 12.47 11.43
CA GLY A 27 -15.73 12.59 10.06
C GLY A 27 -14.60 13.62 9.95
N SER A 28 -14.75 14.79 10.56
CA SER A 28 -13.75 15.85 10.56
C SER A 28 -12.46 15.45 11.29
N LEU A 29 -12.56 14.82 12.47
CA LEU A 29 -11.41 14.31 13.21
C LEU A 29 -10.66 13.23 12.41
N GLY A 30 -11.38 12.34 11.76
CA GLY A 30 -10.79 11.30 10.92
C GLY A 30 -10.00 11.88 9.74
N VAL A 31 -10.59 12.80 8.99
CA VAL A 31 -9.93 13.48 7.86
C VAL A 31 -8.73 14.29 8.35
N GLY A 32 -8.85 14.97 9.50
CA GLY A 32 -7.75 15.69 10.11
C GLY A 32 -6.58 14.80 10.52
N ALA A 33 -6.86 13.66 11.16
CA ALA A 33 -5.85 12.69 11.56
C ALA A 33 -5.11 12.10 10.35
N VAL A 34 -5.84 11.70 9.30
CA VAL A 34 -5.22 11.20 8.05
C VAL A 34 -4.44 12.32 7.36
N GLY A 35 -4.97 13.53 7.28
CA GLY A 35 -4.29 14.70 6.72
C GLY A 35 -2.97 15.00 7.44
N PHE A 36 -2.93 14.88 8.76
CA PHE A 36 -1.71 15.02 9.54
C PHE A 36 -0.67 13.93 9.18
N VAL A 37 -1.08 12.66 9.06
CA VAL A 37 -0.17 11.57 8.67
C VAL A 37 0.37 11.78 7.25
N VAL A 38 -0.47 12.20 6.29
CA VAL A 38 -0.04 12.55 4.93
C VAL A 38 0.99 13.68 4.95
N TYR A 39 0.70 14.74 5.70
CA TYR A 39 1.61 15.88 5.85
C TYR A 39 2.96 15.46 6.44
N ASP A 40 2.94 14.68 7.53
CA ASP A 40 4.15 14.16 8.17
C ASP A 40 4.94 13.27 7.21
N PHE A 41 4.25 12.38 6.49
CA PHE A 41 4.85 11.48 5.53
C PHE A 41 5.58 12.20 4.39
N ILE A 42 4.99 13.26 3.83
CA ILE A 42 5.56 14.00 2.70
C ILE A 42 6.68 14.95 3.14
N THR A 43 6.54 15.60 4.30
CA THR A 43 7.44 16.68 4.71
C THR A 43 8.68 16.21 5.43
N GLN A 44 8.61 15.14 6.21
CA GLN A 44 9.76 14.64 6.95
C GLN A 44 10.74 13.89 6.05
N LYS A 45 12.03 14.14 6.28
CA LYS A 45 13.08 13.28 5.73
C LYS A 45 13.15 12.01 6.58
N LYS A 46 12.89 10.87 5.96
CA LYS A 46 12.96 9.56 6.63
C LYS A 46 14.32 8.94 6.36
N VAL A 47 15.02 8.54 7.39
CA VAL A 47 16.30 7.82 7.26
C VAL A 47 16.07 6.35 6.89
N TRP A 48 14.87 5.83 7.21
CA TRP A 48 14.45 4.44 7.03
C TRP A 48 13.27 4.32 6.08
N LEU A 49 12.98 3.07 5.70
CA LEU A 49 11.69 2.72 5.11
C LEU A 49 10.57 3.06 6.10
N PRO A 50 9.68 3.99 5.76
CA PRO A 50 8.62 4.46 6.65
C PRO A 50 7.45 3.47 6.68
N ILE A 51 7.70 2.22 7.11
CA ILE A 51 6.71 1.12 7.09
C ILE A 51 5.52 1.45 7.99
N GLY A 52 5.77 2.02 9.17
CA GLY A 52 4.71 2.38 10.10
C GLY A 52 3.83 3.51 9.57
N GLU A 53 4.43 4.53 8.98
CA GLU A 53 3.70 5.62 8.33
C GLU A 53 2.89 5.13 7.11
N LEU A 54 3.44 4.18 6.33
CA LEU A 54 2.70 3.53 5.24
C LEU A 54 1.51 2.73 5.78
N ALA A 55 1.67 2.01 6.89
CA ALA A 55 0.57 1.29 7.53
C ALA A 55 -0.53 2.26 8.01
N LEU A 56 -0.14 3.41 8.60
CA LEU A 56 -1.08 4.46 8.99
C LEU A 56 -1.79 5.07 7.77
N LEU A 57 -1.06 5.35 6.68
CA LEU A 57 -1.67 5.88 5.45
C LEU A 57 -2.67 4.89 4.83
N LEU A 58 -2.31 3.61 4.77
CA LEU A 58 -3.20 2.57 4.25
C LEU A 58 -4.42 2.39 5.15
N GLY A 59 -4.23 2.33 6.47
CA GLY A 59 -5.33 2.27 7.42
C GLY A 59 -6.24 3.50 7.32
N GLY A 60 -5.68 4.70 7.27
CA GLY A 60 -6.43 5.93 7.09
C GLY A 60 -7.22 5.97 5.79
N LEU A 61 -6.61 5.51 4.68
CA LEU A 61 -7.29 5.43 3.39
C LEU A 61 -8.43 4.41 3.42
N GLN A 62 -8.20 3.21 3.96
CA GLN A 62 -9.14 2.09 3.88
C GLN A 62 -10.25 2.15 4.93
N TRP A 63 -9.97 2.68 6.11
CA TRP A 63 -10.92 2.68 7.23
C TRP A 63 -11.60 4.02 7.47
N VAL A 64 -11.01 5.12 7.01
CA VAL A 64 -11.54 6.47 7.25
C VAL A 64 -11.93 7.15 5.93
N ILE A 65 -10.98 7.38 5.04
CA ILE A 65 -11.19 8.21 3.84
C ILE A 65 -12.13 7.53 2.83
N SER A 66 -11.84 6.29 2.45
CA SER A 66 -12.65 5.61 1.44
C SER A 66 -14.08 5.30 1.92
N PRO A 67 -14.32 4.85 3.18
CA PRO A 67 -15.66 4.78 3.72
C PRO A 67 -16.38 6.13 3.75
N PHE A 68 -15.68 7.20 4.14
CA PHE A 68 -16.25 8.54 4.17
C PHE A 68 -16.78 8.96 2.79
N PHE A 69 -15.99 8.76 1.73
CA PHE A 69 -16.43 9.01 0.35
C PHE A 69 -17.53 8.04 -0.10
N SER A 70 -17.53 6.80 0.37
CA SER A 70 -18.56 5.83 0.04
C SER A 70 -19.95 6.22 0.54
N TYR A 71 -20.05 6.98 1.63
CA TYR A 71 -21.32 7.57 2.10
C TYR A 71 -21.81 8.75 1.25
N MET A 72 -20.94 9.33 0.43
CA MET A 72 -21.28 10.45 -0.47
C MET A 72 -21.66 9.96 -1.87
N THR A 73 -21.36 8.71 -2.18
CA THR A 73 -21.64 8.09 -3.48
C THR A 73 -22.65 6.97 -3.27
N ASP A 74 -23.69 6.91 -4.10
CA ASP A 74 -24.70 5.83 -4.08
C ASP A 74 -24.08 4.53 -4.63
N ASN A 75 -23.14 3.95 -3.87
CA ASN A 75 -22.42 2.76 -4.29
C ASN A 75 -23.11 1.50 -3.77
N ASN A 76 -23.75 0.75 -4.67
CA ASN A 76 -24.50 -0.46 -4.36
C ASN A 76 -23.63 -1.72 -4.19
N VAL A 77 -22.38 -1.70 -4.67
CA VAL A 77 -21.54 -2.94 -4.73
C VAL A 77 -20.97 -3.30 -3.35
N TYR A 78 -20.53 -2.30 -2.58
CA TYR A 78 -19.98 -2.47 -1.22
C TYR A 78 -20.60 -1.43 -0.28
N SER A 79 -21.93 -1.47 -0.20
CA SER A 79 -22.70 -0.53 0.63
C SER A 79 -22.35 -0.66 2.11
N MET A 80 -22.27 0.48 2.78
CA MET A 80 -22.10 0.55 4.22
C MET A 80 -23.39 0.15 4.91
N SER A 81 -23.34 -0.72 5.92
CA SER A 81 -24.51 -1.24 6.64
C SER A 81 -24.91 -0.36 7.82
N GLN A 82 -24.01 0.53 8.28
CA GLN A 82 -24.25 1.44 9.39
C GLN A 82 -24.34 2.89 8.88
N PRO A 83 -25.07 3.78 9.54
CA PRO A 83 -25.03 5.22 9.28
C PRO A 83 -23.60 5.79 9.44
N CYS A 84 -23.27 6.82 8.66
CA CYS A 84 -21.94 7.43 8.64
C CYS A 84 -21.43 7.80 10.05
N ASN A 85 -22.26 8.48 10.84
CA ASN A 85 -21.87 8.92 12.18
C ASN A 85 -21.57 7.75 13.12
N GLU A 86 -22.36 6.68 13.07
CA GLU A 86 -22.13 5.49 13.90
C GLU A 86 -20.84 4.79 13.51
N TYR A 87 -20.62 4.56 12.20
CA TYR A 87 -19.39 3.96 11.72
C TYR A 87 -18.16 4.78 12.11
N MET A 88 -18.19 6.10 11.90
CA MET A 88 -17.06 6.98 12.20
C MET A 88 -16.79 7.09 13.71
N MET A 89 -17.82 7.00 14.55
CA MET A 89 -17.69 7.01 16.01
C MET A 89 -16.82 5.85 16.54
N TYR A 90 -16.77 4.71 15.85
CA TYR A 90 -15.94 3.57 16.22
C TYR A 90 -14.59 3.58 15.52
N THR A 91 -14.59 3.80 14.21
CA THR A 91 -13.37 3.65 13.41
C THR A 91 -12.38 4.79 13.60
N VAL A 92 -12.86 6.02 13.79
CA VAL A 92 -11.96 7.17 13.95
C VAL A 92 -11.18 7.14 15.26
N PRO A 93 -11.80 6.89 16.44
CA PRO A 93 -11.03 6.72 17.67
C PRO A 93 -10.04 5.55 17.60
N MET A 94 -10.41 4.43 16.97
CA MET A 94 -9.50 3.30 16.75
C MET A 94 -8.29 3.71 15.90
N TYR A 95 -8.53 4.43 14.81
CA TYR A 95 -7.46 4.92 13.93
C TYR A 95 -6.55 5.93 14.67
N ILE A 96 -7.13 6.85 15.44
CA ILE A 96 -6.38 7.81 16.25
C ILE A 96 -5.55 7.08 17.32
N ALA A 97 -6.10 6.08 17.98
CA ALA A 97 -5.37 5.27 18.96
C ALA A 97 -4.17 4.55 18.29
N PHE A 98 -4.37 3.99 17.09
CA PHE A 98 -3.28 3.39 16.31
C PHE A 98 -2.22 4.42 15.94
N MET A 99 -2.62 5.61 15.50
CA MET A 99 -1.72 6.72 15.19
C MET A 99 -0.92 7.17 16.43
N ILE A 100 -1.59 7.39 17.55
CA ILE A 100 -0.93 7.79 18.81
C ILE A 100 0.05 6.70 19.25
N GLY A 101 -0.38 5.43 19.25
CA GLY A 101 0.48 4.30 19.59
C GLY A 101 1.75 4.28 18.73
N TYR A 102 1.62 4.47 17.42
CA TYR A 102 2.78 4.54 16.54
C TYR A 102 3.71 5.71 16.89
N TYR A 103 3.19 6.93 17.05
CA TYR A 103 4.03 8.10 17.32
C TYR A 103 4.67 8.10 18.71
N VAL A 104 3.99 7.54 19.72
CA VAL A 104 4.50 7.43 21.11
C VAL A 104 5.59 6.36 21.19
N PHE A 105 5.38 5.21 20.58
CA PHE A 105 6.32 4.08 20.63
C PHE A 105 7.32 4.06 19.48
N ARG A 106 7.30 5.06 18.63
CA ARG A 106 8.25 5.17 17.52
C ARG A 106 9.68 5.18 18.07
N PRO A 107 10.54 4.22 17.66
CA PRO A 107 11.91 4.18 18.14
C PRO A 107 12.66 5.44 17.73
N SER A 108 13.32 6.07 18.70
CA SER A 108 14.19 7.23 18.51
C SER A 108 15.55 6.89 17.88
N LEU A 109 15.75 5.63 17.48
CA LEU A 109 16.97 5.16 16.83
C LEU A 109 17.26 5.95 15.56
N GLN A 110 18.07 6.98 15.68
CA GLN A 110 18.66 7.72 14.58
C GLN A 110 19.97 7.04 14.17
N LEU A 111 19.88 5.82 13.63
CA LEU A 111 21.03 5.27 12.93
C LEU A 111 21.31 6.17 11.73
N SER A 112 22.45 6.83 11.72
CA SER A 112 22.85 7.64 10.57
C SER A 112 23.14 6.70 9.39
N ARG A 113 22.94 7.19 8.16
CA ARG A 113 23.33 6.44 6.95
C ARG A 113 24.81 6.02 7.02
N ILE A 114 25.66 6.86 7.61
CA ILE A 114 27.09 6.61 7.79
C ILE A 114 27.31 5.39 8.69
N ASP A 115 26.50 5.23 9.75
CA ASP A 115 26.63 4.09 10.67
C ASP A 115 26.20 2.79 9.99
N LEU A 116 25.17 2.82 9.14
CA LEU A 116 24.76 1.68 8.31
C LEU A 116 25.85 1.29 7.30
N ILE A 117 26.47 2.26 6.65
CA ILE A 117 27.55 2.01 5.69
C ILE A 117 28.81 1.49 6.40
N LYS A 118 29.13 2.00 7.60
CA LYS A 118 30.28 1.53 8.40
C LYS A 118 30.06 0.13 8.98
N CYS A 119 28.86 -0.20 9.42
CA CYS A 119 28.51 -1.56 9.86
C CYS A 119 28.58 -2.57 8.70
N CYS A 120 28.55 -2.11 7.46
CA CYS A 120 28.45 -2.95 6.28
C CYS A 120 29.56 -2.70 5.25
N SER A 121 30.83 -2.84 5.63
CA SER A 121 31.92 -2.94 4.63
C SER A 121 31.68 -4.06 3.61
N THR A 122 30.82 -5.03 3.97
CA THR A 122 30.33 -6.15 3.15
C THR A 122 28.97 -5.88 2.47
N ALA A 123 28.33 -4.71 2.72
CA ALA A 123 26.96 -4.47 2.25
C ALA A 123 26.85 -4.49 0.71
N GLU A 124 27.86 -4.01 0.02
CA GLU A 124 27.90 -4.06 -1.44
C GLU A 124 27.95 -5.51 -1.96
N ARG A 125 28.81 -6.33 -1.35
CA ARG A 125 28.91 -7.76 -1.68
C ARG A 125 27.63 -8.51 -1.33
N LEU A 126 27.09 -8.24 -0.14
CA LEU A 126 25.83 -8.82 0.32
C LEU A 126 24.68 -8.47 -0.62
N SER A 127 24.54 -7.20 -1.00
CA SER A 127 23.49 -6.76 -1.93
C SER A 127 23.59 -7.47 -3.29
N THR A 128 24.82 -7.68 -3.80
CA THR A 128 25.03 -8.42 -5.05
C THR A 128 24.58 -9.88 -4.91
N ILE A 129 24.97 -10.55 -3.83
CA ILE A 129 24.57 -11.94 -3.54
C ILE A 129 23.04 -12.05 -3.48
N LEU A 130 22.39 -11.15 -2.73
CA LEU A 130 20.93 -11.14 -2.59
C LEU A 130 20.22 -10.92 -3.94
N ILE A 131 20.72 -9.99 -4.77
CA ILE A 131 20.19 -9.75 -6.12
C ILE A 131 20.33 -11.01 -6.97
N CYS A 132 21.50 -11.64 -7.00
CA CYS A 132 21.74 -12.85 -7.79
C CYS A 132 20.86 -14.01 -7.35
N ILE A 133 20.76 -14.27 -6.03
CA ILE A 133 19.90 -15.31 -5.48
C ILE A 133 18.43 -15.03 -5.82
N GLY A 134 17.95 -13.81 -5.55
CA GLY A 134 16.57 -13.43 -5.83
C GLY A 134 16.21 -13.54 -7.30
N LEU A 135 17.13 -13.14 -8.20
CA LEU A 135 16.97 -13.25 -9.64
C LEU A 135 16.85 -14.71 -10.09
N LEU A 136 17.72 -15.58 -9.54
CA LEU A 136 17.65 -17.03 -9.79
C LEU A 136 16.25 -17.57 -9.44
N PHE A 137 15.72 -17.22 -8.26
CA PHE A 137 14.42 -17.71 -7.81
C PHE A 137 13.22 -17.09 -8.56
N ILE A 138 13.35 -15.88 -9.12
CA ILE A 138 12.32 -15.29 -10.00
C ILE A 138 12.13 -16.17 -11.25
N PHE A 139 13.22 -16.64 -11.85
CA PHE A 139 13.18 -17.41 -13.09
C PHE A 139 13.12 -18.94 -12.91
N LEU A 140 13.36 -19.45 -11.69
CA LEU A 140 13.35 -20.88 -11.42
C LEU A 140 11.92 -21.47 -11.62
N PRO A 141 11.73 -22.45 -12.52
CA PRO A 141 10.45 -23.12 -12.66
C PRO A 141 10.24 -24.09 -11.46
N VAL A 142 9.26 -23.78 -10.62
CA VAL A 142 8.88 -24.63 -9.48
C VAL A 142 7.43 -25.02 -9.64
N SER A 143 7.16 -26.33 -9.70
CA SER A 143 5.81 -26.91 -9.84
C SER A 143 5.23 -27.42 -8.52
N VAL A 144 6.06 -27.64 -7.49
CA VAL A 144 5.65 -28.19 -6.19
C VAL A 144 5.09 -27.07 -5.32
N SER A 145 3.83 -27.16 -4.91
CA SER A 145 3.12 -26.12 -4.15
C SER A 145 3.80 -25.75 -2.83
N ALA A 146 4.36 -26.72 -2.09
CA ALA A 146 5.09 -26.46 -0.85
C ALA A 146 6.37 -25.63 -1.08
N LEU A 147 7.06 -25.84 -2.20
CA LEU A 147 8.26 -25.09 -2.56
C LEU A 147 7.95 -23.73 -3.16
N LEU A 148 6.73 -23.49 -3.63
CA LEU A 148 6.31 -22.23 -4.21
C LEU A 148 6.40 -21.07 -3.21
N PHE A 149 6.05 -21.33 -1.95
CA PHE A 149 6.18 -20.33 -0.88
C PHE A 149 7.65 -19.96 -0.64
N ILE A 150 8.55 -20.95 -0.55
CA ILE A 150 9.99 -20.73 -0.38
C ILE A 150 10.56 -19.97 -1.58
N LYS A 151 10.17 -20.37 -2.79
CA LYS A 151 10.54 -19.66 -4.03
C LYS A 151 10.14 -18.18 -3.97
N THR A 152 8.89 -17.90 -3.58
CA THR A 152 8.38 -16.53 -3.48
C THR A 152 9.17 -15.71 -2.47
N LEU A 153 9.42 -16.25 -1.26
CA LEU A 153 10.25 -15.57 -0.26
C LEU A 153 11.68 -15.32 -0.76
N ALA A 154 12.28 -16.31 -1.40
CA ALA A 154 13.64 -16.19 -1.93
C ALA A 154 13.70 -15.18 -3.09
N SER A 155 12.65 -15.06 -3.90
CA SER A 155 12.57 -14.03 -4.96
C SER A 155 12.57 -12.61 -4.40
N TYR A 156 12.05 -12.39 -3.19
CA TYR A 156 12.05 -11.07 -2.54
C TYR A 156 13.45 -10.60 -2.14
N LEU A 157 14.43 -11.51 -2.02
CA LEU A 157 15.83 -11.14 -1.79
C LEU A 157 16.36 -10.21 -2.88
N PHE A 158 15.85 -10.32 -4.11
CA PHE A 158 16.17 -9.42 -5.20
C PHE A 158 15.87 -7.96 -4.85
N PHE A 159 14.68 -7.67 -4.34
CA PHE A 159 14.27 -6.29 -3.98
C PHE A 159 15.00 -5.79 -2.76
N ILE A 160 15.21 -6.64 -1.76
CA ILE A 160 16.01 -6.33 -0.57
C ILE A 160 17.44 -5.95 -0.99
N GLY A 161 18.03 -6.72 -1.90
CA GLY A 161 19.35 -6.43 -2.44
C GLY A 161 19.42 -5.08 -3.18
N PHE A 162 18.38 -4.74 -3.97
CA PHE A 162 18.30 -3.43 -4.64
C PHE A 162 18.15 -2.28 -3.63
N ILE A 163 17.32 -2.44 -2.62
CA ILE A 163 17.15 -1.43 -1.56
C ILE A 163 18.49 -1.18 -0.85
N ILE A 164 19.20 -2.24 -0.44
CA ILE A 164 20.51 -2.12 0.18
C ILE A 164 21.49 -1.40 -0.78
N ARG A 165 21.46 -1.74 -2.07
CA ARG A 165 22.30 -1.11 -3.08
C ARG A 165 22.03 0.37 -3.25
N MET A 166 20.75 0.78 -3.21
CA MET A 166 20.36 2.18 -3.26
C MET A 166 20.87 2.98 -2.04
N TYR A 167 20.92 2.36 -0.86
CA TYR A 167 21.53 2.97 0.31
C TYR A 167 23.04 3.08 0.22
N VAL A 168 23.72 2.06 -0.29
CA VAL A 168 25.18 2.02 -0.40
C VAL A 168 25.70 2.95 -1.51
N LYS A 169 25.00 3.00 -2.65
CA LYS A 169 25.37 3.82 -3.83
C LYS A 169 24.24 4.77 -4.22
N PRO A 170 24.04 5.85 -3.47
CA PRO A 170 22.94 6.80 -3.71
C PRO A 170 23.05 7.49 -5.07
N GLU A 171 24.24 7.73 -5.56
CA GLU A 171 24.49 8.35 -6.87
C GLU A 171 23.90 7.51 -8.03
N LYS A 172 23.73 6.21 -7.84
CA LYS A 172 23.13 5.27 -8.80
C LYS A 172 21.72 4.83 -8.41
N SER A 173 21.14 5.42 -7.37
CA SER A 173 19.84 5.00 -6.82
C SER A 173 18.72 5.04 -7.87
N THR A 174 18.71 6.06 -8.73
CA THR A 174 17.72 6.17 -9.82
C THR A 174 17.83 5.01 -10.82
N MET A 175 19.04 4.61 -11.17
CA MET A 175 19.27 3.47 -12.06
C MET A 175 18.74 2.16 -11.43
N TYR A 176 19.08 1.93 -10.16
CA TYR A 176 18.60 0.74 -9.45
C TYR A 176 17.08 0.74 -9.28
N LEU A 177 16.47 1.90 -9.01
CA LEU A 177 15.01 2.05 -8.97
C LEU A 177 14.38 1.63 -10.30
N LEU A 178 14.84 2.20 -11.42
CA LEU A 178 14.30 1.90 -12.74
C LEU A 178 14.46 0.43 -13.13
N LEU A 179 15.65 -0.17 -12.87
CA LEU A 179 15.91 -1.58 -13.12
C LEU A 179 14.98 -2.48 -12.26
N GLY A 180 14.89 -2.21 -10.96
CA GLY A 180 14.05 -3.00 -10.06
C GLY A 180 12.58 -2.91 -10.42
N LEU A 181 12.06 -1.70 -10.67
CA LEU A 181 10.68 -1.50 -11.10
C LEU A 181 10.41 -2.13 -12.47
N GLY A 182 11.35 -2.03 -13.42
CA GLY A 182 11.22 -2.64 -14.74
C GLY A 182 11.11 -4.16 -14.68
N ILE A 183 11.98 -4.82 -13.93
CA ILE A 183 11.94 -6.28 -13.75
C ILE A 183 10.65 -6.70 -13.04
N GLN A 184 10.24 -5.96 -12.00
CA GLN A 184 9.00 -6.28 -11.30
C GLN A 184 7.75 -6.04 -12.16
N LEU A 185 7.74 -5.01 -12.98
CA LEU A 185 6.66 -4.77 -13.93
C LEU A 185 6.52 -5.93 -14.93
N LEU A 186 7.63 -6.37 -15.52
CA LEU A 186 7.64 -7.51 -16.43
C LEU A 186 7.15 -8.80 -15.75
N ASN A 187 7.59 -9.06 -14.52
CA ASN A 187 7.13 -10.20 -13.74
C ASN A 187 5.62 -10.11 -13.44
N SER A 188 5.14 -8.94 -13.05
CA SER A 188 3.72 -8.69 -12.77
C SER A 188 2.84 -8.84 -14.00
N ILE A 189 3.31 -8.39 -15.19
CA ILE A 189 2.63 -8.59 -16.46
C ILE A 189 2.55 -10.10 -16.79
N ARG A 190 3.66 -10.85 -16.64
CA ARG A 190 3.68 -12.30 -16.90
C ARG A 190 2.69 -13.06 -16.02
N ALA A 191 2.62 -12.72 -14.74
CA ALA A 191 1.77 -13.37 -13.74
C ALA A 191 0.31 -12.86 -13.74
N GLY A 192 0.03 -11.67 -14.31
CA GLY A 192 -1.26 -10.98 -14.14
C GLY A 192 -1.50 -10.46 -12.72
N MET A 193 -0.45 -10.40 -11.89
CA MET A 193 -0.53 -10.00 -10.47
C MET A 193 0.31 -8.75 -10.21
N PHE A 194 -0.35 -7.64 -9.85
CA PHE A 194 0.28 -6.33 -9.69
C PHE A 194 0.49 -5.91 -8.23
N HIS A 195 0.05 -6.71 -7.24
CA HIS A 195 0.18 -6.36 -5.83
C HIS A 195 1.65 -6.28 -5.38
N GLU A 196 2.48 -7.19 -5.85
CA GLU A 196 3.92 -7.18 -5.55
C GLU A 196 4.63 -5.98 -6.17
N LEU A 197 4.25 -5.60 -7.40
CA LEU A 197 4.76 -4.38 -8.03
C LEU A 197 4.45 -3.15 -7.16
N LEU A 198 3.24 -3.07 -6.62
CA LEU A 198 2.84 -1.95 -5.77
C LEU A 198 3.63 -1.94 -4.46
N ILE A 199 3.74 -3.06 -3.76
CA ILE A 199 4.44 -3.16 -2.47
C ILE A 199 5.92 -2.83 -2.63
N TRP A 200 6.60 -3.54 -3.52
CA TRP A 200 8.04 -3.34 -3.74
C TRP A 200 8.34 -2.00 -4.40
N GLY A 201 7.45 -1.54 -5.30
CA GLY A 201 7.52 -0.22 -5.91
C GLY A 201 7.46 0.88 -4.87
N ILE A 202 6.53 0.80 -3.92
CA ILE A 202 6.45 1.76 -2.80
C ILE A 202 7.75 1.75 -2.00
N PHE A 203 8.26 0.59 -1.60
CA PHE A 203 9.49 0.50 -0.80
C PHE A 203 10.72 1.07 -1.55
N MET A 204 10.86 0.76 -2.82
CA MET A 204 11.96 1.29 -3.63
C MET A 204 11.85 2.79 -3.87
N ILE A 205 10.65 3.29 -4.18
CA ILE A 205 10.39 4.73 -4.33
C ILE A 205 10.66 5.45 -3.02
N MET A 206 10.24 4.91 -1.87
CA MET A 206 10.48 5.51 -0.55
C MET A 206 11.97 5.59 -0.22
N THR A 207 12.75 4.55 -0.56
CA THR A 207 14.20 4.57 -0.39
C THR A 207 14.84 5.68 -1.21
N TRP A 208 14.43 5.82 -2.46
CA TRP A 208 14.90 6.87 -3.37
C TRP A 208 14.41 8.27 -2.96
N PHE A 209 13.23 8.37 -2.37
CA PHE A 209 12.56 9.60 -1.97
C PHE A 209 13.41 10.47 -1.04
N ASN A 210 14.25 9.85 -0.21
CA ASN A 210 15.11 10.57 0.74
C ASN A 210 16.16 11.46 0.06
N GLU A 211 16.56 11.12 -1.18
CA GLU A 211 17.56 11.86 -1.95
C GLU A 211 16.93 12.98 -2.80
N VAL A 212 15.61 13.09 -2.81
CA VAL A 212 14.87 13.96 -3.73
C VAL A 212 14.36 15.20 -3.00
N PRO A 213 14.45 16.41 -3.60
CA PRO A 213 13.91 17.63 -3.00
C PRO A 213 12.37 17.59 -2.92
N LEU A 214 11.80 18.30 -1.92
CA LEU A 214 10.39 18.24 -1.56
C LEU A 214 9.41 18.43 -2.74
N LYS A 215 9.68 19.40 -3.63
CA LYS A 215 8.83 19.64 -4.82
C LYS A 215 8.70 18.38 -5.70
N LYS A 216 9.83 17.69 -5.91
CA LYS A 216 9.86 16.45 -6.69
C LYS A 216 9.16 15.31 -5.93
N ARG A 217 9.23 15.29 -4.59
CA ARG A 217 8.50 14.28 -3.79
C ARG A 217 7.01 14.37 -3.99
N ILE A 218 6.45 15.59 -3.95
CA ILE A 218 5.03 15.82 -4.18
C ILE A 218 4.64 15.34 -5.57
N LEU A 219 5.43 15.70 -6.59
CA LEU A 219 5.18 15.24 -7.97
C LEU A 219 5.20 13.72 -8.07
N ILE A 220 6.19 13.07 -7.46
CA ILE A 220 6.30 11.60 -7.46
C ILE A 220 5.11 10.97 -6.75
N PHE A 221 4.69 11.53 -5.62
CA PHE A 221 3.51 11.05 -4.90
C PHE A 221 2.25 11.11 -5.77
N ILE A 222 2.02 12.25 -6.45
CA ILE A 222 0.90 12.41 -7.39
C ILE A 222 1.02 11.43 -8.56
N MET A 223 2.20 11.33 -9.18
CA MET A 223 2.43 10.41 -10.30
C MET A 223 2.28 8.94 -9.91
N SER A 224 2.70 8.57 -8.70
CA SER A 224 2.49 7.23 -8.17
C SER A 224 1.00 6.93 -7.99
N PHE A 225 0.23 7.89 -7.49
CA PHE A 225 -1.22 7.75 -7.35
C PHE A 225 -1.91 7.58 -8.71
N VAL A 226 -1.55 8.40 -9.69
CA VAL A 226 -2.05 8.27 -11.08
C VAL A 226 -1.67 6.92 -11.68
N GLY A 227 -0.42 6.47 -11.49
CA GLY A 227 0.04 5.16 -11.96
C GLY A 227 -0.73 4.00 -11.34
N ILE A 228 -0.99 4.04 -10.02
CA ILE A 228 -1.80 3.04 -9.33
C ILE A 228 -3.24 3.05 -9.87
N PHE A 229 -3.82 4.23 -10.07
CA PHE A 229 -5.16 4.35 -10.65
C PHE A 229 -5.23 3.71 -12.05
N LEU A 230 -4.30 4.05 -12.95
CA LEU A 230 -4.23 3.46 -14.29
C LEU A 230 -4.05 1.93 -14.25
N LEU A 231 -3.19 1.42 -13.37
CA LEU A 231 -3.04 -0.03 -13.18
C LEU A 231 -4.36 -0.70 -12.75
N GLN A 232 -5.15 -0.05 -11.90
CA GLN A 232 -6.43 -0.61 -11.48
C GLN A 232 -7.45 -0.67 -12.63
N THR A 233 -7.44 0.32 -13.54
CA THR A 233 -8.36 0.32 -14.71
C THR A 233 -8.08 -0.82 -15.68
N VAL A 234 -6.81 -1.21 -15.82
CA VAL A 234 -6.37 -2.27 -16.74
C VAL A 234 -6.50 -3.67 -16.13
N LYS A 235 -6.31 -3.80 -14.82
CA LYS A 235 -6.15 -5.07 -14.12
C LYS A 235 -7.26 -6.09 -14.37
N ALA A 236 -8.52 -5.67 -14.39
CA ALA A 236 -9.65 -6.59 -14.53
C ALA A 236 -9.69 -7.21 -15.94
N SER A 237 -9.66 -6.37 -16.97
CA SER A 237 -9.70 -6.80 -18.37
C SER A 237 -8.46 -7.63 -18.74
N TYR A 238 -7.30 -7.23 -18.24
CA TYR A 238 -6.05 -7.97 -18.44
C TYR A 238 -6.09 -9.37 -17.82
N ARG A 239 -6.53 -9.50 -16.56
CA ARG A 239 -6.67 -10.80 -15.90
C ARG A 239 -7.69 -11.70 -16.57
N GLN A 240 -8.82 -11.15 -16.98
CA GLN A 240 -9.83 -11.91 -17.71
C GLN A 240 -9.24 -12.53 -18.97
N ALA A 241 -8.47 -11.78 -19.74
CA ALA A 241 -7.85 -12.31 -20.96
C ALA A 241 -6.77 -13.36 -20.65
N ILE A 242 -5.89 -13.11 -19.67
CA ILE A 242 -4.72 -13.98 -19.40
C ILE A 242 -5.08 -15.25 -18.62
N TRP A 243 -6.05 -15.19 -17.69
CA TRP A 243 -6.35 -16.30 -16.80
C TRP A 243 -7.52 -17.16 -17.26
N TYR A 244 -8.46 -16.59 -18.02
CA TYR A 244 -9.70 -17.26 -18.36
C TYR A 244 -9.91 -17.44 -19.88
N ASN A 245 -9.26 -16.62 -20.72
CA ASN A 245 -9.49 -16.64 -22.17
C ASN A 245 -8.26 -17.15 -22.95
N ASP A 246 -7.29 -17.83 -22.30
CA ASP A 246 -6.11 -18.44 -22.93
C ASP A 246 -5.40 -17.54 -23.97
N TYR A 247 -5.18 -16.27 -23.60
CA TYR A 247 -4.56 -15.32 -24.52
C TYR A 247 -3.18 -15.79 -25.00
N SER A 248 -3.05 -16.04 -26.31
CA SER A 248 -1.84 -16.60 -26.96
C SER A 248 -0.86 -15.54 -27.48
N GLY A 249 -1.23 -14.26 -27.47
CA GLY A 249 -0.40 -13.15 -27.96
C GLY A 249 0.65 -12.66 -26.98
N SER A 250 1.35 -11.59 -27.36
CA SER A 250 2.33 -10.90 -26.51
C SER A 250 1.63 -10.25 -25.30
N LYS A 251 1.83 -10.80 -24.10
CA LYS A 251 1.25 -10.28 -22.87
C LYS A 251 1.69 -8.84 -22.57
N VAL A 252 2.91 -8.49 -22.95
CA VAL A 252 3.46 -7.15 -22.74
C VAL A 252 2.77 -6.14 -23.65
N GLU A 253 2.67 -6.44 -24.94
CA GLU A 253 2.00 -5.59 -25.91
C GLU A 253 0.52 -5.38 -25.55
N PHE A 254 -0.17 -6.45 -25.21
CA PHE A 254 -1.57 -6.40 -24.79
C PHE A 254 -1.76 -5.54 -23.53
N PHE A 255 -0.87 -5.67 -22.52
CA PHE A 255 -0.93 -4.83 -21.33
C PHE A 255 -0.78 -3.34 -21.66
N PHE A 256 0.22 -2.98 -22.47
CA PHE A 256 0.44 -1.58 -22.82
C PHE A 256 -0.65 -1.04 -23.75
N SER A 257 -1.20 -1.83 -24.66
CA SER A 257 -2.34 -1.40 -25.48
C SER A 257 -3.57 -1.09 -24.65
N LEU A 258 -3.90 -1.95 -23.67
CA LEU A 258 -4.99 -1.68 -22.71
C LEU A 258 -4.73 -0.42 -21.89
N LEU A 259 -3.48 -0.23 -21.44
CA LEU A 259 -3.11 0.94 -20.63
C LEU A 259 -3.26 2.24 -21.43
N VAL A 260 -2.80 2.28 -22.68
CA VAL A 260 -2.95 3.43 -23.57
C VAL A 260 -4.41 3.69 -23.89
N ASN A 261 -5.17 2.67 -24.24
CA ASN A 261 -6.60 2.80 -24.56
C ASN A 261 -7.40 3.34 -23.36
N ASN A 262 -7.16 2.81 -22.16
CA ASN A 262 -7.83 3.29 -20.95
C ASN A 262 -7.39 4.70 -20.53
N ALA A 263 -6.14 5.08 -20.84
CA ALA A 263 -5.66 6.44 -20.57
C ALA A 263 -6.27 7.46 -21.52
N ILE A 264 -6.50 7.11 -22.79
CA ILE A 264 -7.14 7.98 -23.80
C ILE A 264 -8.64 8.10 -23.49
N ASN A 265 -9.31 7.00 -23.20
CA ASN A 265 -10.76 6.92 -22.96
C ASN A 265 -11.11 7.02 -21.47
N ILE A 266 -10.36 7.81 -20.71
CA ILE A 266 -10.46 7.89 -19.24
C ILE A 266 -11.86 8.32 -18.78
N ASN A 267 -12.56 9.13 -19.55
CA ASN A 267 -13.91 9.60 -19.22
C ASN A 267 -14.96 8.48 -19.31
N GLU A 268 -14.87 7.59 -20.30
CA GLU A 268 -15.77 6.44 -20.41
C GLU A 268 -15.45 5.39 -19.35
N VAL A 269 -14.18 5.13 -19.13
CA VAL A 269 -13.68 4.22 -18.07
C VAL A 269 -14.02 4.73 -16.68
N ARG A 270 -14.09 6.04 -16.51
CA ARG A 270 -14.39 6.69 -15.23
C ARG A 270 -15.85 6.43 -14.81
N SER A 271 -16.83 6.61 -15.71
CA SER A 271 -18.25 6.45 -15.38
C SER A 271 -18.59 5.02 -14.94
N GLU A 272 -17.99 3.98 -15.57
CA GLU A 272 -18.25 2.58 -15.18
C GLU A 272 -17.43 2.07 -13.99
N LYS A 273 -16.24 2.65 -13.74
CA LYS A 273 -15.26 2.11 -12.79
C LYS A 273 -14.99 3.00 -11.58
N GLU A 274 -15.51 4.21 -11.53
CA GLU A 274 -15.31 5.12 -10.38
C GLU A 274 -15.93 4.51 -9.12
N GLU A 275 -17.15 4.00 -9.21
CA GLU A 275 -17.83 3.28 -8.13
C GLU A 275 -17.05 2.04 -7.69
N THR A 276 -16.55 1.23 -8.63
CA THR A 276 -15.80 0.02 -8.31
C THR A 276 -14.41 0.29 -7.75
N THR A 277 -13.79 1.42 -8.08
CA THR A 277 -12.45 1.78 -7.60
C THR A 277 -12.51 2.28 -6.16
N ILE A 278 -13.42 3.20 -5.82
CA ILE A 278 -13.64 3.66 -4.44
C ILE A 278 -14.05 2.48 -3.56
N ALA A 279 -14.97 1.64 -4.05
CA ALA A 279 -15.42 0.44 -3.37
C ALA A 279 -14.29 -0.53 -3.03
N ARG A 280 -13.31 -0.71 -3.91
CA ARG A 280 -12.15 -1.60 -3.66
C ARG A 280 -11.19 -1.08 -2.59
N TYR A 281 -11.07 0.23 -2.44
CA TYR A 281 -10.27 0.82 -1.36
C TYR A 281 -11.05 0.90 -0.05
N ASN A 282 -12.37 0.84 -0.09
CA ASN A 282 -13.22 0.86 1.08
C ASN A 282 -13.22 -0.52 1.77
N GLN A 283 -12.30 -0.77 2.68
CA GLN A 283 -12.35 -1.96 3.53
C GLN A 283 -13.26 -1.75 4.76
N GLY A 284 -13.70 -0.54 5.00
CA GLY A 284 -14.62 -0.20 6.08
C GLY A 284 -16.01 -0.83 5.92
N TRP A 285 -16.43 -1.20 4.71
CA TRP A 285 -17.68 -1.90 4.49
C TRP A 285 -17.73 -3.26 5.23
N ILE A 286 -16.59 -3.96 5.33
CA ILE A 286 -16.46 -5.21 6.09
C ILE A 286 -16.71 -4.93 7.58
N ILE A 287 -16.04 -3.90 8.11
CA ILE A 287 -16.19 -3.47 9.51
C ILE A 287 -17.65 -3.09 9.78
N SER A 288 -18.27 -2.31 8.89
CA SER A 288 -19.66 -1.89 8.99
C SER A 288 -20.62 -3.07 9.02
N ARG A 289 -20.40 -4.09 8.19
CA ARG A 289 -21.22 -5.32 8.17
C ARG A 289 -21.03 -6.15 9.43
N ILE A 290 -19.79 -6.31 9.89
CA ILE A 290 -19.52 -7.04 11.14
C ILE A 290 -20.23 -6.33 12.29
N TYR A 291 -20.10 -5.02 12.39
CA TYR A 291 -20.70 -4.23 13.44
C TYR A 291 -22.24 -4.27 13.41
N ASN A 292 -22.84 -4.30 12.22
CA ASN A 292 -24.28 -4.46 12.08
C ASN A 292 -24.78 -5.85 12.49
N ASN A 293 -23.91 -6.86 12.43
CA ASN A 293 -24.27 -8.25 12.72
C ASN A 293 -23.96 -8.67 14.16
N ILE A 294 -23.01 -8.01 14.82
CA ILE A 294 -22.58 -8.27 16.19
C ILE A 294 -22.89 -7.02 17.06
N PRO A 295 -23.60 -7.12 18.18
CA PRO A 295 -24.09 -8.36 18.83
C PRO A 295 -25.50 -8.81 18.42
N GLN A 296 -26.11 -8.19 17.43
CA GLN A 296 -27.55 -8.43 17.13
C GLN A 296 -27.89 -9.89 16.79
N ASN A 297 -27.04 -10.53 15.99
CA ASN A 297 -27.22 -11.90 15.51
C ASN A 297 -26.23 -12.91 16.08
N HIS A 298 -25.12 -12.44 16.59
CA HIS A 298 -24.05 -13.28 17.16
C HIS A 298 -23.42 -12.59 18.37
N ASP A 299 -23.09 -13.36 19.39
CA ASP A 299 -22.38 -12.87 20.57
C ASP A 299 -20.93 -12.46 20.26
N PHE A 300 -20.39 -11.56 21.08
CA PHE A 300 -18.99 -11.22 21.03
C PHE A 300 -18.11 -12.42 21.37
N LEU A 301 -17.12 -12.71 20.54
CA LEU A 301 -16.17 -13.81 20.75
C LEU A 301 -15.15 -13.56 21.89
N GLY A 302 -15.19 -12.41 22.55
CA GLY A 302 -14.37 -12.08 23.71
C GLY A 302 -12.85 -12.22 23.46
N GLY A 303 -12.39 -12.00 22.23
CA GLY A 303 -10.98 -12.13 21.85
C GLY A 303 -10.56 -13.57 21.46
N ARG A 304 -11.44 -14.56 21.48
CA ARG A 304 -11.14 -15.94 21.12
C ARG A 304 -10.47 -16.07 19.74
N THR A 305 -10.94 -15.30 18.75
CA THR A 305 -10.34 -15.28 17.41
C THR A 305 -8.85 -14.88 17.42
N TYR A 306 -8.46 -13.96 18.31
CA TYR A 306 -7.04 -13.58 18.44
C TYR A 306 -6.22 -14.68 19.07
N VAL A 307 -6.76 -15.36 20.10
CA VAL A 307 -6.09 -16.50 20.75
C VAL A 307 -5.91 -17.65 19.77
N ASP A 308 -6.96 -17.96 18.99
CA ASP A 308 -6.90 -19.01 17.97
C ASP A 308 -5.91 -18.68 16.85
N ALA A 309 -5.91 -17.42 16.38
CA ALA A 309 -4.94 -16.96 15.38
C ALA A 309 -3.50 -17.03 15.91
N PHE A 310 -3.26 -16.61 17.15
CA PHE A 310 -1.95 -16.67 17.80
C PHE A 310 -1.47 -18.11 17.94
N ASN A 311 -2.32 -19.00 18.44
CA ASN A 311 -2.02 -20.42 18.57
C ASN A 311 -1.69 -21.04 17.20
N SER A 312 -2.49 -20.74 16.18
CA SER A 312 -2.28 -21.23 14.82
C SER A 312 -1.00 -20.70 14.16
N ALA A 313 -0.52 -19.53 14.57
CA ALA A 313 0.71 -18.94 14.07
C ALA A 313 1.97 -19.51 14.74
N ILE A 314 1.89 -19.83 16.04
CA ILE A 314 3.03 -20.29 16.83
C ILE A 314 3.16 -21.82 16.79
N LEU A 315 2.02 -22.54 16.84
CA LEU A 315 2.02 -24.00 16.88
C LEU A 315 2.17 -24.57 15.46
N PRO A 316 3.21 -25.36 15.21
CA PRO A 316 3.40 -25.99 13.91
C PRO A 316 2.21 -26.91 13.56
N ARG A 317 1.57 -26.69 12.42
CA ARG A 317 0.37 -27.45 12.00
C ARG A 317 0.57 -28.96 11.90
N PHE A 318 1.81 -29.42 11.71
CA PHE A 318 2.11 -30.84 11.67
C PHE A 318 2.09 -31.50 13.05
N LEU A 319 2.22 -30.74 14.16
CA LEU A 319 2.09 -31.19 15.52
C LEU A 319 0.67 -31.05 16.07
N PHE A 320 -0.11 -30.14 15.52
CA PHE A 320 -1.46 -29.82 15.93
C PHE A 320 -2.37 -29.75 14.69
N PRO A 321 -2.67 -30.89 14.06
CA PRO A 321 -3.66 -30.94 13.00
C PRO A 321 -5.06 -30.74 13.63
N ASN A 322 -5.70 -29.61 13.31
CA ASN A 322 -7.13 -29.42 13.61
C ASN A 322 -7.97 -30.09 12.55
#